data_6fc1ad6a698f176a5f23a529cd13639a
#
_entry.id   6fc1ad6a698f176a5f23a529cd13639a
#
_cell.length_a   1.000
_cell.length_b   1.000
_cell.length_c   1.000
_cell.angle_alpha   90.00
_cell.angle_beta   90.00
_cell.angle_gamma   90.00
#
_symmetry.space_group_name_H-M   'P 1'
#
loop_
_entity.id
_entity.type
_entity.pdbx_description
1 polymer ?
#
loop_
_entity_poly.entity_id
_entity_poly.type
_entity_poly.pdbx_seq_one_letter_code
_entity_poly.pdbx_strand_id
1 'polypeptide(L)'
;LVRRGDHALIQGEIPLSFLNKIQQVKYRLNPFIVNTAMLLEERGVSVGKFLPIVHYDLPPKPVDIAENKESRKKYRREAAEVMNKRAAEFKRSCRTRMTMEAVARFKDREFYIPWSFDYRGRAYPIPAFLTPQDTDFGKSLLNFADAAVMTEDAEEWLAFQVATTYGLDKATMQERLDWTRTHVSLIARVARNPIDHIGDWEGADEPWLFLAACEEYDACCLRQTRNLTSLPVATDATCSGLQILAGLARDKSTARLVN
;
A
#
# COMPACT_ATOMS: atom_id res chain seq x y z
N LEU A 1 -18.29 -10.64 8.04
CA LEU A 1 -17.31 -11.13 9.00
C LEU A 1 -17.98 -12.12 9.92
N VAL A 2 -17.72 -13.41 9.71
CA VAL A 2 -18.15 -14.48 10.65
C VAL A 2 -17.19 -14.44 11.86
N ARG A 3 -17.10 -13.30 12.53
CA ARG A 3 -16.37 -13.19 13.81
C ARG A 3 -17.10 -13.88 14.97
N ARG A 4 -18.33 -14.38 14.73
CA ARG A 4 -19.16 -15.13 15.66
C ARG A 4 -19.77 -16.35 15.01
N GLY A 5 -19.04 -16.97 14.07
CA GLY A 5 -19.45 -18.25 13.49
C GLY A 5 -19.40 -19.34 14.55
N ASP A 6 -20.34 -20.25 14.46
CA ASP A 6 -20.28 -21.49 15.22
C ASP A 6 -18.98 -22.22 14.85
N HIS A 7 -18.04 -22.32 15.80
CA HIS A 7 -16.77 -23.00 15.63
C HIS A 7 -16.93 -24.52 15.37
N ALA A 8 -18.14 -25.03 15.49
CA ALA A 8 -18.48 -26.40 15.15
C ALA A 8 -18.64 -26.65 13.64
N LEU A 9 -18.68 -25.61 12.79
CA LEU A 9 -18.74 -25.77 11.34
C LEU A 9 -17.39 -26.28 10.79
N ILE A 10 -17.40 -27.53 10.33
CA ILE A 10 -16.24 -28.14 9.68
C ILE A 10 -16.03 -27.49 8.33
N GLN A 11 -14.89 -26.82 8.16
CA GLN A 11 -14.57 -26.10 6.93
C GLN A 11 -13.99 -27.00 5.82
N GLY A 12 -13.70 -28.26 6.12
CA GLY A 12 -13.05 -29.21 5.21
C GLY A 12 -11.52 -29.08 5.20
N GLU A 13 -10.85 -30.09 4.65
CA GLU A 13 -9.38 -30.20 4.67
C GLU A 13 -8.70 -29.20 3.74
N ILE A 14 -9.25 -28.98 2.54
CA ILE A 14 -8.65 -28.09 1.52
C ILE A 14 -8.60 -26.63 2.00
N PRO A 15 -9.70 -26.04 2.50
CA PRO A 15 -9.67 -24.69 3.06
C PRO A 15 -8.70 -24.54 4.25
N LEU A 16 -8.64 -25.54 5.13
CA LEU A 16 -7.72 -25.55 6.26
C LEU A 16 -6.25 -25.62 5.81
N SER A 17 -5.97 -26.50 4.82
CA SER A 17 -4.62 -26.59 4.24
C SER A 17 -4.17 -25.26 3.61
N PHE A 18 -5.07 -24.56 2.90
CA PHE A 18 -4.78 -23.24 2.36
C PHE A 18 -4.48 -22.21 3.47
N LEU A 19 -5.34 -22.10 4.48
CA LEU A 19 -5.13 -21.17 5.60
C LEU A 19 -3.82 -21.48 6.32
N ASN A 20 -3.52 -22.73 6.57
CA ASN A 20 -2.28 -23.13 7.23
C ASN A 20 -1.04 -22.74 6.43
N LYS A 21 -1.08 -22.81 5.10
CA LYS A 21 0.02 -22.43 4.24
C LYS A 21 0.20 -20.90 4.14
N ILE A 22 -0.90 -20.17 3.88
CA ILE A 22 -0.81 -18.71 3.72
C ILE A 22 -0.39 -18.01 5.01
N GLN A 23 -0.74 -18.57 6.18
CA GLN A 23 -0.34 -18.03 7.49
C GLN A 23 1.13 -18.33 7.86
N GLN A 24 1.81 -19.19 7.11
CA GLN A 24 3.25 -19.45 7.29
C GLN A 24 4.13 -18.48 6.51
N VAL A 25 3.53 -17.63 5.67
CA VAL A 25 4.28 -16.59 4.94
C VAL A 25 4.74 -15.54 5.94
N LYS A 26 6.06 -15.35 6.00
CA LYS A 26 6.70 -14.35 6.84
C LYS A 26 6.82 -13.03 6.10
N TYR A 27 6.48 -11.96 6.78
CA TYR A 27 6.61 -10.60 6.29
C TYR A 27 7.58 -9.81 7.16
N ARG A 28 8.18 -8.79 6.57
CA ARG A 28 8.92 -7.72 7.25
C ARG A 28 8.52 -6.37 6.64
N LEU A 29 8.82 -5.31 7.35
CA LEU A 29 8.59 -3.97 6.81
C LEU A 29 9.62 -3.63 5.74
N ASN A 30 9.18 -2.92 4.69
CA ASN A 30 10.04 -2.31 3.70
C ASN A 30 10.71 -1.05 4.30
N PRO A 31 12.01 -1.06 4.58
CA PRO A 31 12.67 0.04 5.27
C PRO A 31 12.72 1.32 4.43
N PHE A 32 12.79 1.20 3.11
CA PHE A 32 12.82 2.35 2.21
C PHE A 32 11.47 3.10 2.25
N ILE A 33 10.36 2.38 2.18
CA ILE A 33 9.02 2.97 2.26
C ILE A 33 8.76 3.57 3.65
N VAL A 34 9.16 2.88 4.71
CA VAL A 34 9.04 3.41 6.09
C VAL A 34 9.79 4.74 6.23
N ASN A 35 11.05 4.80 5.77
CA ASN A 35 11.85 6.03 5.84
C ASN A 35 11.25 7.16 5.00
N THR A 36 10.80 6.86 3.79
CA THR A 36 10.15 7.86 2.92
C THR A 36 8.86 8.39 3.56
N ALA A 37 8.04 7.51 4.14
CA ALA A 37 6.82 7.91 4.83
C ALA A 37 7.11 8.82 6.03
N MET A 38 8.13 8.53 6.83
CA MET A 38 8.53 9.37 7.96
C MET A 38 8.97 10.76 7.50
N LEU A 39 9.76 10.86 6.43
CA LEU A 39 10.19 12.14 5.85
C LEU A 39 9.01 12.95 5.30
N LEU A 40 8.03 12.30 4.67
CA LEU A 40 6.83 12.97 4.17
C LEU A 40 5.91 13.40 5.32
N GLU A 41 5.84 12.63 6.41
CA GLU A 41 5.10 13.01 7.62
C GLU A 41 5.71 14.26 8.27
N GLU A 42 7.03 14.31 8.42
CA GLU A 42 7.75 15.50 8.94
C GLU A 42 7.52 16.76 8.09
N ARG A 43 7.41 16.58 6.77
CA ARG A 43 7.15 17.69 5.83
C ARG A 43 5.66 18.02 5.66
N GLY A 44 4.76 17.23 6.24
CA GLY A 44 3.31 17.41 6.09
C GLY A 44 2.79 17.16 4.67
N VAL A 45 3.52 16.36 3.87
CA VAL A 45 3.19 16.10 2.47
C VAL A 45 2.34 14.83 2.34
N SER A 46 1.21 14.95 1.66
CA SER A 46 0.27 13.85 1.40
C SER A 46 0.53 13.26 0.01
N VAL A 47 0.52 11.92 -0.10
CA VAL A 47 0.58 11.20 -1.38
C VAL A 47 -0.43 10.06 -1.37
N GLY A 48 -1.33 10.03 -2.34
CA GLY A 48 -2.38 9.02 -2.43
C GLY A 48 -3.24 8.98 -1.16
N LYS A 49 -3.27 7.82 -0.49
CA LYS A 49 -3.99 7.63 0.78
C LYS A 49 -3.12 7.81 2.02
N PHE A 50 -1.86 8.17 1.85
CA PHE A 50 -1.00 8.59 2.95
C PHE A 50 -1.29 10.06 3.27
N LEU A 51 -1.91 10.30 4.42
CA LEU A 51 -2.41 11.61 4.84
C LEU A 51 -1.82 11.94 6.23
N PRO A 52 -0.67 12.60 6.29
CA PRO A 52 -0.06 13.01 7.57
C PRO A 52 -0.96 14.01 8.30
N ILE A 53 -0.76 14.13 9.61
CA ILE A 53 -1.55 15.05 10.44
C ILE A 53 -1.12 16.47 10.14
N VAL A 54 -2.09 17.33 9.81
CA VAL A 54 -1.89 18.78 9.76
C VAL A 54 -2.25 19.38 11.11
N HIS A 55 -1.28 20.07 11.72
CA HIS A 55 -1.47 20.77 12.99
C HIS A 55 -2.04 22.18 12.75
N TYR A 56 -3.09 22.49 13.50
CA TYR A 56 -3.70 23.82 13.51
C TYR A 56 -3.56 24.43 14.90
N ASP A 57 -2.95 25.58 15.02
CA ASP A 57 -2.84 26.28 16.30
C ASP A 57 -4.13 27.00 16.65
N LEU A 58 -4.44 27.03 17.96
CA LEU A 58 -5.54 27.84 18.45
C LEU A 58 -5.21 29.31 18.29
N PRO A 59 -6.21 30.17 18.00
CA PRO A 59 -5.96 31.59 17.94
C PRO A 59 -5.38 32.12 19.26
N PRO A 60 -4.54 33.13 19.24
CA PRO A 60 -4.03 33.74 20.48
C PRO A 60 -5.19 34.29 21.30
N LYS A 61 -5.13 34.06 22.62
CA LYS A 61 -6.14 34.60 23.53
C LYS A 61 -6.00 36.12 23.60
N PRO A 62 -7.10 36.87 23.34
CA PRO A 62 -7.07 38.32 23.54
C PRO A 62 -6.76 38.69 24.99
N VAL A 63 -6.01 39.77 25.19
CA VAL A 63 -5.61 40.24 26.52
C VAL A 63 -6.84 40.63 27.35
N ASP A 64 -7.86 41.21 26.68
CA ASP A 64 -9.11 41.70 27.26
C ASP A 64 -10.21 40.64 27.37
N ILE A 65 -9.90 39.36 27.16
CA ILE A 65 -10.89 38.25 27.11
C ILE A 65 -11.74 38.11 28.40
N ALA A 66 -11.18 38.53 29.54
CA ALA A 66 -11.88 38.47 30.81
C ALA A 66 -12.96 39.56 30.94
N GLU A 67 -12.72 40.73 30.41
CA GLU A 67 -13.52 41.95 30.59
C GLU A 67 -14.41 42.22 29.37
N ASN A 68 -13.93 41.97 28.18
CA ASN A 68 -14.61 42.28 26.92
C ASN A 68 -15.43 41.07 26.41
N LYS A 69 -16.76 41.22 26.43
CA LYS A 69 -17.72 40.21 26.00
C LYS A 69 -17.63 39.92 24.50
N GLU A 70 -17.33 40.95 23.69
CA GLU A 70 -17.19 40.79 22.23
C GLU A 70 -15.93 40.08 21.84
N SER A 71 -14.78 40.44 22.42
CA SER A 71 -13.50 39.73 22.25
C SER A 71 -13.61 38.28 22.65
N ARG A 72 -14.30 37.98 23.74
CA ARG A 72 -14.59 36.62 24.19
C ARG A 72 -15.43 35.83 23.19
N LYS A 73 -16.49 36.47 22.65
CA LYS A 73 -17.38 35.83 21.66
C LYS A 73 -16.61 35.52 20.36
N LYS A 74 -15.82 36.50 19.89
CA LYS A 74 -14.97 36.33 18.69
C LYS A 74 -13.96 35.19 18.86
N TYR A 75 -13.20 35.20 19.98
CA TYR A 75 -12.24 34.15 20.29
C TYR A 75 -12.88 32.75 20.34
N ARG A 76 -14.05 32.62 21.02
CA ARG A 76 -14.78 31.34 21.10
C ARG A 76 -15.18 30.82 19.75
N ARG A 77 -15.61 31.69 18.85
CA ARG A 77 -15.98 31.32 17.48
C ARG A 77 -14.75 30.83 16.70
N GLU A 78 -13.68 31.59 16.70
CA GLU A 78 -12.43 31.22 16.03
C GLU A 78 -11.80 29.95 16.59
N ALA A 79 -11.77 29.80 17.91
CA ALA A 79 -11.32 28.59 18.56
C ALA A 79 -12.18 27.37 18.21
N ALA A 80 -13.50 27.53 18.14
CA ALA A 80 -14.42 26.44 17.73
C ALA A 80 -14.18 26.03 16.26
N GLU A 81 -13.92 26.98 15.37
CA GLU A 81 -13.58 26.70 13.97
C GLU A 81 -12.26 25.88 13.87
N VAL A 82 -11.24 26.26 14.64
CA VAL A 82 -9.98 25.50 14.70
C VAL A 82 -10.20 24.11 15.30
N MET A 83 -10.98 23.97 16.36
CA MET A 83 -11.30 22.67 16.97
C MET A 83 -12.04 21.76 15.99
N ASN A 84 -12.97 22.31 15.20
CA ASN A 84 -13.65 21.55 14.15
C ASN A 84 -12.69 21.11 13.05
N LYS A 85 -11.75 21.97 12.62
CA LYS A 85 -10.70 21.62 11.67
C LYS A 85 -9.82 20.51 12.23
N ARG A 86 -9.37 20.59 13.48
CA ARG A 86 -8.59 19.52 14.15
C ARG A 86 -9.34 18.20 14.18
N ALA A 87 -10.65 18.21 14.50
CA ALA A 87 -11.45 17.00 14.54
C ALA A 87 -11.63 16.37 13.15
N ALA A 88 -11.85 17.20 12.12
CA ALA A 88 -11.92 16.73 10.74
C ALA A 88 -10.58 16.14 10.26
N GLU A 89 -9.48 16.80 10.58
CA GLU A 89 -8.13 16.35 10.24
C GLU A 89 -7.74 15.05 10.95
N PHE A 90 -8.07 14.94 12.23
CA PHE A 90 -7.88 13.70 12.98
C PHE A 90 -8.61 12.52 12.34
N LYS A 91 -9.86 12.75 11.89
CA LYS A 91 -10.64 11.72 11.19
C LYS A 91 -10.03 11.38 9.84
N ARG A 92 -9.56 12.38 9.09
CA ARG A 92 -8.92 12.22 7.78
C ARG A 92 -7.63 11.40 7.86
N SER A 93 -6.76 11.72 8.80
CA SER A 93 -5.43 11.11 8.97
C SER A 93 -5.43 9.83 9.82
N CYS A 94 -6.58 9.44 10.37
CA CYS A 94 -6.69 8.35 11.34
C CYS A 94 -6.07 7.04 10.82
N ARG A 95 -6.34 6.66 9.56
CA ARG A 95 -5.81 5.43 8.99
C ARG A 95 -4.30 5.46 8.86
N THR A 96 -3.73 6.53 8.31
CA THR A 96 -2.27 6.72 8.20
C THR A 96 -1.61 6.60 9.54
N ARG A 97 -2.13 7.29 10.54
CA ARG A 97 -1.60 7.29 11.91
C ARG A 97 -1.64 5.90 12.55
N MET A 98 -2.75 5.18 12.42
CA MET A 98 -2.85 3.81 12.94
C MET A 98 -1.91 2.85 12.20
N THR A 99 -1.71 3.04 10.90
CA THR A 99 -0.73 2.27 10.12
C THR A 99 0.69 2.57 10.61
N MET A 100 1.06 3.85 10.82
CA MET A 100 2.38 4.22 11.33
C MET A 100 2.63 3.74 12.76
N GLU A 101 1.59 3.71 13.60
CA GLU A 101 1.67 3.09 14.93
C GLU A 101 1.95 1.58 14.84
N ALA A 102 1.32 0.89 13.90
CA ALA A 102 1.61 -0.52 13.66
C ALA A 102 3.04 -0.71 13.11
N VAL A 103 3.49 0.16 12.20
CA VAL A 103 4.88 0.18 11.71
C VAL A 103 5.87 0.30 12.87
N ALA A 104 5.65 1.20 13.81
CA ALA A 104 6.52 1.37 14.97
C ALA A 104 6.62 0.12 15.85
N ARG A 105 5.54 -0.68 15.94
CA ARG A 105 5.51 -1.93 16.73
C ARG A 105 6.25 -3.08 16.04
N PHE A 106 6.26 -3.11 14.70
CA PHE A 106 6.84 -4.19 13.90
C PHE A 106 8.20 -3.82 13.27
N LYS A 107 8.72 -2.64 13.58
CA LYS A 107 10.04 -2.23 13.11
C LYS A 107 11.09 -3.29 13.49
N ASP A 108 11.89 -3.67 12.52
CA ASP A 108 12.98 -4.65 12.68
C ASP A 108 12.54 -6.06 13.13
N ARG A 109 11.26 -6.41 12.92
CA ARG A 109 10.71 -7.72 13.27
C ARG A 109 10.10 -8.41 12.05
N GLU A 110 10.22 -9.74 12.03
CA GLU A 110 9.40 -10.59 11.17
C GLU A 110 8.04 -10.81 11.82
N PHE A 111 6.99 -10.89 11.00
CA PHE A 111 5.64 -11.15 11.49
C PHE A 111 4.85 -11.99 10.50
N TYR A 112 3.77 -12.57 11.00
CA TYR A 112 2.83 -13.39 10.25
C TYR A 112 1.46 -12.74 10.26
N ILE A 113 0.70 -12.97 9.20
CA ILE A 113 -0.64 -12.42 9.06
C ILE A 113 -1.65 -13.56 9.22
N PRO A 114 -2.51 -13.53 10.25
CA PRO A 114 -3.60 -14.49 10.38
C PRO A 114 -4.71 -14.19 9.37
N TRP A 115 -5.27 -15.27 8.79
CA TRP A 115 -6.29 -15.22 7.76
C TRP A 115 -7.56 -15.95 8.18
N SER A 116 -8.69 -15.57 7.59
CA SER A 116 -9.97 -16.27 7.73
C SER A 116 -10.73 -16.24 6.41
N PHE A 117 -11.64 -17.20 6.23
CA PHE A 117 -12.61 -17.17 5.14
C PHE A 117 -13.88 -16.42 5.56
N ASP A 118 -14.51 -15.74 4.59
CA ASP A 118 -15.90 -15.32 4.72
C ASP A 118 -16.84 -16.48 4.31
N TYR A 119 -18.16 -16.25 4.48
CA TYR A 119 -19.18 -17.25 4.12
C TYR A 119 -19.25 -17.57 2.61
N ARG A 120 -18.61 -16.75 1.77
CA ARG A 120 -18.52 -16.94 0.31
C ARG A 120 -17.25 -17.69 -0.10
N GLY A 121 -16.40 -18.08 0.86
CA GLY A 121 -15.14 -18.77 0.61
C GLY A 121 -14.00 -17.85 0.17
N ARG A 122 -14.09 -16.54 0.42
CA ARG A 122 -13.00 -15.60 0.15
C ARG A 122 -12.11 -15.47 1.37
N ALA A 123 -10.80 -15.52 1.16
CA ALA A 123 -9.82 -15.33 2.22
C ALA A 123 -9.57 -13.84 2.49
N TYR A 124 -9.57 -13.47 3.77
CA TYR A 124 -9.28 -12.13 4.25
C TYR A 124 -8.28 -12.17 5.40
N PRO A 125 -7.33 -11.23 5.42
CA PRO A 125 -6.48 -11.05 6.59
C PRO A 125 -7.32 -10.52 7.75
N ILE A 126 -7.04 -10.99 8.96
CA ILE A 126 -7.76 -10.56 10.17
C ILE A 126 -7.32 -9.15 10.62
N PRO A 127 -6.01 -8.80 10.57
CA PRO A 127 -5.57 -7.44 10.92
C PRO A 127 -6.13 -6.39 9.94
N ALA A 128 -6.35 -5.18 10.47
CA ALA A 128 -6.87 -4.06 9.69
C ALA A 128 -5.78 -3.27 8.93
N PHE A 129 -4.51 -3.44 9.32
CA PHE A 129 -3.36 -2.73 8.78
C PHE A 129 -2.21 -3.68 8.52
N LEU A 130 -1.27 -3.28 7.67
CA LEU A 130 -0.10 -4.05 7.27
C LEU A 130 -0.49 -5.42 6.71
N THR A 131 -1.37 -5.42 5.72
CA THR A 131 -1.85 -6.64 5.07
C THR A 131 -1.77 -6.52 3.55
N PRO A 132 -1.70 -7.64 2.81
CA PRO A 132 -1.71 -7.63 1.35
C PRO A 132 -3.01 -7.09 0.73
N GLN A 133 -4.06 -6.90 1.52
CA GLN A 133 -5.36 -6.35 1.11
C GLN A 133 -5.60 -4.94 1.68
N ASP A 134 -4.55 -4.25 2.06
CA ASP A 134 -4.61 -2.88 2.58
C ASP A 134 -4.68 -1.85 1.43
N THR A 135 -4.61 -0.57 1.79
CA THR A 135 -4.39 0.53 0.84
C THR A 135 -3.05 0.38 0.14
N ASP A 136 -2.86 1.07 -0.97
CA ASP A 136 -1.58 1.17 -1.67
C ASP A 136 -0.39 1.42 -0.70
N PHE A 137 -0.49 2.42 0.15
CA PHE A 137 0.50 2.69 1.19
C PHE A 137 0.71 1.50 2.14
N GLY A 138 -0.38 0.89 2.63
CA GLY A 138 -0.28 -0.26 3.55
C GLY A 138 0.34 -1.50 2.91
N LYS A 139 0.05 -1.75 1.63
CA LYS A 139 0.65 -2.84 0.84
C LYS A 139 2.16 -2.61 0.61
N SER A 140 2.56 -1.38 0.27
CA SER A 140 3.95 -1.04 -0.04
C SER A 140 4.89 -1.17 1.15
N LEU A 141 4.37 -1.15 2.36
CA LEU A 141 5.12 -1.39 3.59
C LEU A 141 5.54 -2.85 3.79
N LEU A 142 5.00 -3.78 2.99
CA LEU A 142 5.25 -5.21 3.14
C LEU A 142 6.35 -5.71 2.20
N ASN A 143 7.33 -6.40 2.75
CA ASN A 143 8.25 -7.27 2.02
C ASN A 143 8.10 -8.70 2.54
N PHE A 144 8.39 -9.69 1.70
CA PHE A 144 8.61 -11.04 2.20
C PHE A 144 9.89 -11.07 3.06
N ALA A 145 9.85 -11.76 4.20
CA ALA A 145 11.05 -11.92 5.03
C ALA A 145 12.07 -12.83 4.35
N ASP A 146 11.61 -13.88 3.69
CA ASP A 146 12.42 -14.81 2.91
C ASP A 146 12.60 -14.22 1.49
N ALA A 147 13.81 -13.79 1.16
CA ALA A 147 14.12 -13.20 -0.13
C ALA A 147 14.39 -14.27 -1.20
N ALA A 148 14.03 -13.97 -2.44
CA ALA A 148 14.31 -14.81 -3.60
C ALA A 148 15.53 -14.31 -4.38
N VAL A 149 16.28 -15.22 -4.98
CA VAL A 149 17.42 -14.90 -5.83
C VAL A 149 16.93 -14.27 -7.13
N MET A 150 17.61 -13.21 -7.58
CA MET A 150 17.33 -12.58 -8.87
C MET A 150 17.70 -13.52 -10.02
N THR A 151 16.72 -13.74 -10.89
CA THR A 151 16.83 -14.47 -12.15
C THR A 151 16.30 -13.57 -13.28
N GLU A 152 16.45 -13.98 -14.54
CA GLU A 152 15.84 -13.28 -15.67
C GLU A 152 14.32 -13.15 -15.49
N ASP A 153 13.64 -14.22 -15.06
CA ASP A 153 12.21 -14.19 -14.77
C ASP A 153 11.88 -13.19 -13.64
N ALA A 154 12.71 -13.13 -12.59
CA ALA A 154 12.50 -12.19 -11.49
C ALA A 154 12.65 -10.74 -11.95
N GLU A 155 13.58 -10.43 -12.85
CA GLU A 155 13.74 -9.11 -13.47
C GLU A 155 12.48 -8.72 -14.27
N GLU A 156 11.96 -9.65 -15.08
CA GLU A 156 10.72 -9.41 -15.84
C GLU A 156 9.52 -9.16 -14.91
N TRP A 157 9.39 -9.89 -13.81
CA TRP A 157 8.33 -9.65 -12.83
C TRP A 157 8.48 -8.33 -12.07
N LEU A 158 9.69 -7.90 -11.78
CA LEU A 158 9.91 -6.57 -11.20
C LEU A 158 9.58 -5.46 -12.22
N ALA A 159 9.97 -5.61 -13.48
CA ALA A 159 9.62 -4.69 -14.55
C ALA A 159 8.10 -4.63 -14.77
N PHE A 160 7.43 -5.79 -14.74
CA PHE A 160 5.97 -5.89 -14.76
C PHE A 160 5.33 -5.10 -13.61
N GLN A 161 5.84 -5.25 -12.39
CA GLN A 161 5.30 -4.56 -11.22
C GLN A 161 5.46 -3.04 -11.33
N VAL A 162 6.61 -2.56 -11.78
CA VAL A 162 6.86 -1.12 -12.01
C VAL A 162 5.83 -0.55 -12.98
N ALA A 163 5.66 -1.13 -14.16
CA ALA A 163 4.73 -0.63 -15.16
C ALA A 163 3.25 -0.75 -14.71
N THR A 164 2.89 -1.85 -14.06
CA THR A 164 1.53 -2.09 -13.56
C THR A 164 1.12 -1.03 -12.55
N THR A 165 1.98 -0.77 -11.56
CA THR A 165 1.68 0.18 -10.48
C THR A 165 1.72 1.64 -10.94
N TYR A 166 2.43 1.93 -12.03
CA TYR A 166 2.36 3.24 -12.68
C TYR A 166 1.01 3.51 -13.32
N GLY A 167 0.36 2.47 -13.89
CA GLY A 167 -0.97 2.59 -14.51
C GLY A 167 -1.18 1.74 -15.76
N LEU A 168 -0.23 0.86 -16.11
CA LEU A 168 -0.35 -0.04 -17.26
C LEU A 168 -1.00 -1.38 -16.88
N ASP A 169 -2.03 -1.35 -16.03
CA ASP A 169 -2.69 -2.55 -15.48
C ASP A 169 -3.41 -3.41 -16.54
N LYS A 170 -3.72 -2.84 -17.71
CA LYS A 170 -4.40 -3.52 -18.84
C LYS A 170 -3.48 -3.80 -20.02
N ALA A 171 -2.21 -3.41 -19.95
CA ALA A 171 -1.23 -3.68 -20.98
C ALA A 171 -0.79 -5.15 -20.96
N THR A 172 -0.31 -5.65 -22.09
CA THR A 172 0.30 -6.98 -22.17
C THR A 172 1.62 -7.03 -21.39
N MET A 173 2.10 -8.24 -21.10
CA MET A 173 3.42 -8.42 -20.43
C MET A 173 4.52 -7.69 -21.22
N GLN A 174 4.58 -7.88 -22.54
CA GLN A 174 5.60 -7.27 -23.39
C GLN A 174 5.55 -5.73 -23.35
N GLU A 175 4.38 -5.13 -23.43
CA GLU A 175 4.21 -3.67 -23.37
C GLU A 175 4.68 -3.10 -22.03
N ARG A 176 4.45 -3.82 -20.94
CA ARG A 176 4.93 -3.40 -19.60
C ARG A 176 6.45 -3.48 -19.51
N LEU A 177 7.05 -4.56 -20.00
CA LEU A 177 8.50 -4.70 -20.03
C LEU A 177 9.16 -3.60 -20.89
N ASP A 178 8.62 -3.31 -22.06
CA ASP A 178 9.13 -2.28 -22.96
C ASP A 178 8.96 -0.88 -22.36
N TRP A 179 7.85 -0.63 -21.67
CA TRP A 179 7.64 0.63 -20.95
C TRP A 179 8.70 0.82 -19.87
N THR A 180 8.95 -0.19 -19.04
CA THR A 180 9.95 -0.13 -17.97
C THR A 180 11.35 0.11 -18.54
N ARG A 181 11.73 -0.57 -19.62
CA ARG A 181 13.02 -0.39 -20.31
C ARG A 181 13.21 1.01 -20.87
N THR A 182 12.14 1.63 -21.36
CA THR A 182 12.20 3.01 -21.88
C THR A 182 12.16 4.10 -20.80
N HIS A 183 11.73 3.76 -19.58
CA HIS A 183 11.57 4.71 -18.47
C HIS A 183 12.60 4.55 -17.35
N VAL A 184 13.73 3.90 -17.61
CA VAL A 184 14.79 3.65 -16.58
C VAL A 184 15.29 4.93 -15.92
N SER A 185 15.33 6.07 -16.64
CA SER A 185 15.72 7.35 -16.05
C SER A 185 14.73 7.87 -15.02
N LEU A 186 13.42 7.71 -15.27
CA LEU A 186 12.36 8.04 -14.33
C LEU A 186 12.46 7.15 -13.08
N ILE A 187 12.55 5.84 -13.30
CA ILE A 187 12.65 4.83 -12.24
C ILE A 187 13.85 5.13 -11.33
N ALA A 188 15.01 5.39 -11.91
CA ALA A 188 16.24 5.69 -11.16
C ALA A 188 16.13 6.98 -10.34
N ARG A 189 15.48 8.05 -10.86
CA ARG A 189 15.27 9.30 -10.13
C ARG A 189 14.34 9.09 -8.94
N VAL A 190 13.20 8.45 -9.16
CA VAL A 190 12.22 8.13 -8.14
C VAL A 190 12.83 7.26 -7.04
N ALA A 191 13.56 6.21 -7.42
CA ALA A 191 14.20 5.30 -6.48
C ALA A 191 15.26 5.98 -5.59
N ARG A 192 16.09 6.85 -6.17
CA ARG A 192 17.25 7.43 -5.48
C ARG A 192 16.92 8.68 -4.66
N ASN A 193 15.95 9.48 -5.12
CA ASN A 193 15.56 10.73 -4.47
C ASN A 193 14.03 10.90 -4.47
N PRO A 194 13.26 10.03 -3.78
CA PRO A 194 11.81 10.03 -3.86
C PRO A 194 11.16 11.33 -3.39
N ILE A 195 11.82 12.03 -2.46
CA ILE A 195 11.30 13.28 -1.88
C ILE A 195 11.44 14.45 -2.86
N ASP A 196 12.57 14.53 -3.57
CA ASP A 196 12.82 15.61 -4.53
C ASP A 196 12.06 15.40 -5.84
N HIS A 197 11.64 14.15 -6.10
CA HIS A 197 10.93 13.73 -7.30
C HIS A 197 9.49 13.27 -7.02
N ILE A 198 8.82 13.85 -6.00
CA ILE A 198 7.43 13.49 -5.66
C ILE A 198 6.51 13.61 -6.88
N GLY A 199 6.63 14.68 -7.66
CA GLY A 199 5.83 14.91 -8.87
C GLY A 199 5.98 13.84 -9.95
N ASP A 200 7.06 13.04 -9.91
CA ASP A 200 7.30 11.96 -10.87
C ASP A 200 6.54 10.66 -10.50
N TRP A 201 6.09 10.52 -9.25
CA TRP A 201 5.44 9.27 -8.79
C TRP A 201 4.10 9.45 -8.07
N GLU A 202 3.78 10.63 -7.54
CA GLU A 202 2.52 10.85 -6.82
C GLU A 202 1.26 10.65 -7.69
N GLY A 203 1.40 10.85 -9.02
CA GLY A 203 0.34 10.68 -10.00
C GLY A 203 0.19 9.26 -10.56
N ALA A 204 0.98 8.29 -10.12
CA ALA A 204 0.82 6.89 -10.49
C ALA A 204 -0.50 6.32 -9.92
N ASP A 205 -1.04 5.27 -10.53
CA ASP A 205 -2.29 4.65 -10.06
C ASP A 205 -2.14 4.06 -8.65
N GLU A 206 -0.99 3.45 -8.36
CA GLU A 206 -0.62 2.95 -7.03
C GLU A 206 0.75 3.55 -6.63
N PRO A 207 0.79 4.84 -6.21
CA PRO A 207 2.05 5.58 -6.09
C PRO A 207 3.06 4.97 -5.12
N TRP A 208 2.63 4.45 -3.99
CA TRP A 208 3.51 3.85 -3.00
C TRP A 208 4.05 2.48 -3.43
N LEU A 209 3.24 1.68 -4.11
CA LEU A 209 3.70 0.43 -4.70
C LEU A 209 4.63 0.69 -5.88
N PHE A 210 4.36 1.71 -6.69
CA PHE A 210 5.25 2.16 -7.75
C PHE A 210 6.60 2.59 -7.20
N LEU A 211 6.60 3.39 -6.13
CA LEU A 211 7.82 3.80 -5.44
C LEU A 211 8.64 2.61 -4.93
N ALA A 212 7.97 1.63 -4.29
CA ALA A 212 8.64 0.41 -3.82
C ALA A 212 9.22 -0.42 -4.97
N ALA A 213 8.47 -0.54 -6.07
CA ALA A 213 8.91 -1.26 -7.26
C ALA A 213 10.10 -0.56 -7.96
N CYS A 214 10.09 0.77 -8.03
CA CYS A 214 11.21 1.54 -8.59
C CYS A 214 12.49 1.33 -7.79
N GLU A 215 12.42 1.36 -6.45
CA GLU A 215 13.60 1.14 -5.60
C GLU A 215 14.16 -0.27 -5.76
N GLU A 216 13.29 -1.28 -5.75
CA GLU A 216 13.70 -2.67 -5.91
C GLU A 216 14.32 -2.91 -7.30
N TYR A 217 13.69 -2.40 -8.36
CA TYR A 217 14.20 -2.52 -9.73
C TYR A 217 15.52 -1.78 -9.93
N ASP A 218 15.65 -0.56 -9.38
CA ASP A 218 16.92 0.19 -9.44
C ASP A 218 18.05 -0.57 -8.73
N ALA A 219 17.78 -1.09 -7.54
CA ALA A 219 18.80 -1.79 -6.76
C ALA A 219 19.20 -3.15 -7.35
N CYS A 220 18.22 -3.92 -7.83
CA CYS A 220 18.47 -5.28 -8.32
C CYS A 220 18.88 -5.32 -9.80
N CYS A 221 18.26 -4.49 -10.66
CA CYS A 221 18.42 -4.58 -12.11
C CYS A 221 19.33 -3.48 -12.67
N LEU A 222 19.17 -2.20 -12.25
CA LEU A 222 19.95 -1.09 -12.80
C LEU A 222 21.32 -0.96 -12.17
N ARG A 223 21.41 -0.89 -10.84
CA ARG A 223 22.69 -0.79 -10.11
C ARG A 223 23.30 -2.13 -9.78
N GLN A 224 22.52 -3.19 -9.76
CA GLN A 224 22.94 -4.54 -9.39
C GLN A 224 23.66 -4.60 -8.02
N THR A 225 23.19 -3.78 -7.07
CA THR A 225 23.73 -3.73 -5.69
C THR A 225 23.15 -4.84 -4.81
N ARG A 226 22.05 -5.46 -5.24
CA ARG A 226 21.41 -6.60 -4.59
C ARG A 226 21.12 -7.69 -5.62
N ASN A 227 21.37 -8.93 -5.24
CA ASN A 227 21.03 -10.13 -6.02
C ASN A 227 19.83 -10.91 -5.44
N LEU A 228 19.14 -10.32 -4.47
CA LEU A 228 17.98 -10.86 -3.79
C LEU A 228 16.85 -9.85 -3.83
N THR A 229 15.64 -10.31 -4.10
CA THR A 229 14.42 -9.51 -4.02
C THR A 229 13.47 -10.03 -2.96
N SER A 230 12.80 -9.12 -2.28
CA SER A 230 11.79 -9.40 -1.26
C SER A 230 10.44 -8.74 -1.59
N LEU A 231 10.37 -8.02 -2.71
CA LEU A 231 9.17 -7.27 -3.09
C LEU A 231 8.03 -8.21 -3.48
N PRO A 232 6.84 -8.11 -2.87
CA PRO A 232 5.67 -8.80 -3.36
C PRO A 232 5.21 -8.24 -4.70
N VAL A 233 5.07 -9.09 -5.71
CA VAL A 233 4.46 -8.75 -7.00
C VAL A 233 2.99 -9.16 -6.95
N ALA A 234 2.09 -8.20 -7.16
CA ALA A 234 0.66 -8.44 -7.16
C ALA A 234 0.18 -8.85 -8.56
N THR A 235 -0.55 -9.96 -8.63
CA THR A 235 -1.24 -10.41 -9.85
C THR A 235 -2.73 -10.50 -9.58
N ASP A 236 -3.56 -10.08 -10.53
CA ASP A 236 -5.01 -10.15 -10.41
C ASP A 236 -5.63 -10.73 -11.69
N ALA A 237 -6.81 -11.33 -11.53
CA ALA A 237 -7.59 -11.84 -12.65
C ALA A 237 -8.43 -10.72 -13.27
N THR A 238 -8.29 -10.48 -14.57
CA THR A 238 -9.00 -9.41 -15.29
C THR A 238 -10.53 -9.61 -15.22
N CYS A 239 -11.00 -10.85 -15.40
CA CYS A 239 -12.42 -11.21 -15.30
C CYS A 239 -12.58 -12.71 -15.04
N SER A 240 -12.47 -13.15 -13.78
CA SER A 240 -12.42 -14.56 -13.40
C SER A 240 -13.62 -15.38 -13.89
N GLY A 241 -14.83 -14.81 -13.91
CA GLY A 241 -16.02 -15.50 -14.40
C GLY A 241 -15.94 -15.83 -15.89
N LEU A 242 -15.58 -14.85 -16.72
CA LEU A 242 -15.41 -15.05 -18.17
C LEU A 242 -14.21 -15.92 -18.50
N GLN A 243 -13.11 -15.82 -17.73
CA GLN A 243 -11.94 -16.71 -17.88
C GLN A 243 -12.33 -18.18 -17.69
N ILE A 244 -13.08 -18.49 -16.62
CA ILE A 244 -13.57 -19.84 -16.35
C ILE A 244 -14.51 -20.31 -17.46
N LEU A 245 -15.47 -19.49 -17.88
CA LEU A 245 -16.42 -19.82 -18.93
C LEU A 245 -15.72 -20.04 -20.28
N ALA A 246 -14.77 -19.18 -20.65
CA ALA A 246 -13.98 -19.34 -21.85
C ALA A 246 -13.14 -20.63 -21.83
N GLY A 247 -12.56 -20.96 -20.68
CA GLY A 247 -11.83 -22.23 -20.49
C GLY A 247 -12.73 -23.46 -20.63
N LEU A 248 -13.90 -23.46 -20.00
CA LEU A 248 -14.88 -24.54 -20.10
C LEU A 248 -15.43 -24.69 -21.51
N ALA A 249 -15.75 -23.60 -22.19
CA ALA A 249 -16.24 -23.57 -23.55
C ALA A 249 -15.14 -23.79 -24.60
N ARG A 250 -13.87 -23.78 -24.23
CA ARG A 250 -12.69 -23.78 -25.11
C ARG A 250 -12.72 -22.64 -26.14
N ASP A 251 -13.31 -21.50 -25.75
CA ASP A 251 -13.43 -20.32 -26.60
C ASP A 251 -12.17 -19.45 -26.49
N LYS A 252 -11.29 -19.59 -27.49
CA LYS A 252 -10.03 -18.83 -27.56
C LYS A 252 -10.24 -17.33 -27.76
N SER A 253 -11.35 -16.93 -28.38
CA SER A 253 -11.63 -15.51 -28.66
C SER A 253 -11.97 -14.77 -27.37
N THR A 254 -12.88 -15.33 -26.57
CA THR A 254 -13.21 -14.77 -25.26
C THR A 254 -12.02 -14.86 -24.30
N ALA A 255 -11.25 -15.95 -24.31
CA ALA A 255 -10.06 -16.08 -23.47
C ALA A 255 -9.03 -14.95 -23.70
N ARG A 256 -8.82 -14.56 -24.96
CA ARG A 256 -7.89 -13.45 -25.30
C ARG A 256 -8.33 -12.07 -24.82
N LEU A 257 -9.65 -11.87 -24.61
CA LEU A 257 -10.19 -10.59 -24.15
C LEU A 257 -10.14 -10.43 -22.62
N VAL A 258 -9.93 -11.52 -21.90
CA VAL A 258 -10.03 -11.56 -20.44
C VAL A 258 -8.78 -12.08 -19.73
N ASN A 259 -7.71 -12.26 -20.47
CA ASN A 259 -6.39 -12.67 -19.95
C ASN A 259 -5.38 -11.56 -20.01
#